data_183a5ee64f72e36e43f5522912b474ca
#
_entry.id   183a5ee64f72e36e43f5522912b474ca
#
_cell.length_a   1.000
_cell.length_b   1.000
_cell.length_c   1.000
_cell.angle_alpha   90.00
_cell.angle_beta   90.00
_cell.angle_gamma   90.00
#
_symmetry.space_group_name_H-M   'P 1'
#
loop_
_entity.id
_entity.type
_entity.pdbx_description
1 polymer ?
#
loop_
_entity_poly.entity_id
_entity_poly.type
_entity_poly.pdbx_seq_one_letter_code
_entity_poly.pdbx_strand_id
1 'polypeptide(L)'
;MVWVLLALGGAVCTSMTTILAKIGIKDVNSNFATAYRTLIVIVCALLMCLATGDISQFGALSGKNWLFLVLSGLATGISWLFYFGALKEGDVNKVAPIDKSSFVLSAILFLIFFFDDTTKGGDTLTICMLCLTMVLMLAGTFLMLPKFSISKKKKSNEQSRNLQENLQNYAATQPADAQNARNDTANTIDAAALQAEEKKSKKWVIYAVLSAVFAALVSLFAKLGLKDIPSDVGTFYRTIVVFIFASSIVLVKKDYKGAKQITAKSWIFLTLSGIATGGAWLCEYYALNWGDANPVAVNCIGKLSILLTMFLSWLIMKEKFTARSLVGLGLLTAGIGLIIGFSL
;
A
#
# COMPACT_ATOMS: atom_id res chain seq x y z
N MET A 1 -15.51 1.32 -22.83
CA MET A 1 -15.24 -0.07 -22.39
C MET A 1 -13.77 -0.46 -22.36
N VAL A 2 -12.89 0.09 -23.21
CA VAL A 2 -11.45 -0.26 -23.23
C VAL A 2 -10.75 0.06 -21.90
N TRP A 3 -11.05 1.21 -21.29
CA TRP A 3 -10.46 1.59 -20.00
C TRP A 3 -10.76 0.60 -18.85
N VAL A 4 -11.94 -0.06 -18.89
CA VAL A 4 -12.28 -1.09 -17.89
C VAL A 4 -11.36 -2.31 -18.05
N LEU A 5 -11.12 -2.74 -19.30
CA LEU A 5 -10.20 -3.86 -19.58
C LEU A 5 -8.77 -3.51 -19.16
N LEU A 6 -8.33 -2.28 -19.40
CA LEU A 6 -7.04 -1.78 -18.94
C LEU A 6 -6.96 -1.80 -17.40
N ALA A 7 -7.97 -1.26 -16.71
CA ALA A 7 -8.01 -1.26 -15.26
C ALA A 7 -8.00 -2.68 -14.66
N LEU A 8 -8.74 -3.63 -15.26
CA LEU A 8 -8.72 -5.04 -14.89
C LEU A 8 -7.34 -5.67 -15.15
N GLY A 9 -6.72 -5.41 -16.30
CA GLY A 9 -5.36 -5.83 -16.61
C GLY A 9 -4.37 -5.31 -15.57
N GLY A 10 -4.50 -4.04 -15.18
CA GLY A 10 -3.73 -3.43 -14.09
C GLY A 10 -3.91 -4.16 -12.75
N ALA A 11 -5.15 -4.53 -12.41
CA ALA A 11 -5.43 -5.29 -11.19
C ALA A 11 -4.79 -6.68 -11.19
N VAL A 12 -4.82 -7.40 -12.32
CA VAL A 12 -4.14 -8.69 -12.49
C VAL A 12 -2.63 -8.53 -12.31
N CYS A 13 -2.03 -7.57 -13.00
CA CYS A 13 -0.60 -7.29 -12.90
C CYS A 13 -0.19 -6.90 -11.47
N THR A 14 -1.01 -6.10 -10.76
CA THR A 14 -0.78 -5.74 -9.35
C THR A 14 -0.80 -6.96 -8.44
N SER A 15 -1.71 -7.91 -8.68
CA SER A 15 -1.77 -9.16 -7.94
C SER A 15 -0.52 -10.02 -8.15
N MET A 16 -0.11 -10.17 -9.41
CA MET A 16 1.13 -10.87 -9.77
C MET A 16 2.34 -10.20 -9.12
N THR A 17 2.41 -8.86 -9.17
CA THR A 17 3.45 -8.08 -8.48
C THR A 17 3.60 -8.47 -7.02
N THR A 18 2.49 -8.54 -6.29
CA THR A 18 2.48 -8.83 -4.85
C THR A 18 2.99 -10.23 -4.54
N ILE A 19 2.52 -11.24 -5.26
CA ILE A 19 2.91 -12.64 -5.06
C ILE A 19 4.37 -12.87 -5.43
N LEU A 20 4.79 -12.39 -6.60
CA LEU A 20 6.17 -12.52 -7.07
C LEU A 20 7.14 -11.78 -6.15
N ALA A 21 6.77 -10.57 -5.69
CA ALA A 21 7.56 -9.84 -4.71
C ALA A 21 7.71 -10.61 -3.39
N LYS A 22 6.62 -11.18 -2.86
CA LYS A 22 6.63 -11.93 -1.60
C LYS A 22 7.59 -13.13 -1.68
N ILE A 23 7.66 -13.81 -2.84
CA ILE A 23 8.60 -14.89 -3.07
C ILE A 23 10.04 -14.36 -3.19
N GLY A 24 10.21 -13.26 -3.95
CA GLY A 24 11.54 -12.72 -4.26
C GLY A 24 12.23 -11.98 -3.11
N ILE A 25 11.46 -11.40 -2.17
CA ILE A 25 12.00 -10.58 -1.05
C ILE A 25 12.44 -11.46 0.14
N LYS A 26 12.17 -12.76 0.15
CA LYS A 26 12.38 -13.62 1.32
C LYS A 26 13.78 -13.45 1.94
N ASP A 27 14.81 -13.30 1.11
CA ASP A 27 16.21 -13.20 1.53
C ASP A 27 16.85 -11.87 1.10
N VAL A 28 16.06 -10.85 0.79
CA VAL A 28 16.50 -9.55 0.24
C VAL A 28 16.00 -8.40 1.10
N ASN A 29 16.85 -7.37 1.27
CA ASN A 29 16.40 -6.14 1.94
C ASN A 29 15.28 -5.48 1.11
N SER A 30 14.16 -5.14 1.78
CA SER A 30 12.97 -4.56 1.14
C SER A 30 13.24 -3.26 0.37
N ASN A 31 14.10 -2.38 0.91
CA ASN A 31 14.44 -1.11 0.24
C ASN A 31 15.21 -1.37 -1.06
N PHE A 32 16.21 -2.28 -1.00
CA PHE A 32 16.97 -2.68 -2.18
C PHE A 32 16.08 -3.34 -3.24
N ALA A 33 15.22 -4.28 -2.82
CA ALA A 33 14.26 -4.93 -3.72
C ALA A 33 13.33 -3.91 -4.39
N THR A 34 12.89 -2.88 -3.66
CA THR A 34 12.05 -1.81 -4.19
C THR A 34 12.79 -0.99 -5.23
N ALA A 35 14.02 -0.53 -4.96
CA ALA A 35 14.83 0.23 -5.91
C ALA A 35 15.10 -0.58 -7.18
N TYR A 36 15.50 -1.85 -7.03
CA TYR A 36 15.73 -2.74 -8.16
C TYR A 36 14.49 -2.94 -9.04
N ARG A 37 13.34 -3.21 -8.42
CA ARG A 37 12.07 -3.35 -9.15
C ARG A 37 11.68 -2.07 -9.89
N THR A 38 11.89 -0.91 -9.26
CA THR A 38 11.61 0.39 -9.91
C THR A 38 12.50 0.62 -11.14
N LEU A 39 13.75 0.18 -11.10
CA LEU A 39 14.61 0.19 -12.29
C LEU A 39 14.02 -0.63 -13.44
N ILE A 40 13.49 -1.82 -13.15
CA ILE A 40 12.79 -2.65 -14.16
C ILE A 40 11.56 -1.92 -14.71
N VAL A 41 10.79 -1.22 -13.86
CA VAL A 41 9.65 -0.43 -14.32
C VAL A 41 10.05 0.70 -15.26
N ILE A 42 11.19 1.38 -15.01
CA ILE A 42 11.73 2.39 -15.94
C ILE A 42 12.01 1.77 -17.31
N VAL A 43 12.68 0.61 -17.32
CA VAL A 43 12.98 -0.10 -18.58
C VAL A 43 11.68 -0.48 -19.30
N CYS A 44 10.69 -1.00 -18.61
CA CYS A 44 9.38 -1.32 -19.20
C CYS A 44 8.70 -0.08 -19.80
N ALA A 45 8.68 1.03 -19.07
CA ALA A 45 8.08 2.28 -19.54
C ALA A 45 8.83 2.85 -20.75
N LEU A 46 10.17 2.81 -20.74
CA LEU A 46 10.98 3.24 -21.88
C LEU A 46 10.74 2.39 -23.12
N LEU A 47 10.70 1.05 -22.96
CA LEU A 47 10.40 0.14 -24.07
C LEU A 47 9.00 0.40 -24.65
N MET A 48 8.03 0.76 -23.80
CA MET A 48 6.69 1.10 -24.25
C MET A 48 6.70 2.42 -25.04
N CYS A 49 7.37 3.47 -24.55
CA CYS A 49 7.53 4.71 -25.30
C CYS A 49 8.23 4.52 -26.66
N LEU A 50 9.17 3.57 -26.75
CA LEU A 50 9.81 3.19 -28.03
C LEU A 50 8.81 2.47 -28.96
N ALA A 51 8.00 1.57 -28.43
CA ALA A 51 7.04 0.77 -29.20
C ALA A 51 5.87 1.62 -29.72
N THR A 52 5.41 2.63 -28.96
CA THR A 52 4.33 3.55 -29.35
C THR A 52 4.84 4.71 -30.23
N GLY A 53 6.14 4.97 -30.25
CA GLY A 53 6.72 6.14 -30.92
C GLY A 53 6.63 7.43 -30.12
N ASP A 54 6.15 7.38 -28.88
CA ASP A 54 5.92 8.54 -28.01
C ASP A 54 7.21 9.18 -27.47
N ILE A 55 8.37 8.60 -27.76
CA ILE A 55 9.68 9.21 -27.48
C ILE A 55 9.80 10.63 -28.06
N SER A 56 9.18 10.88 -29.22
CA SER A 56 9.14 12.21 -29.81
C SER A 56 8.51 13.28 -28.92
N GLN A 57 7.68 12.86 -27.95
CA GLN A 57 6.98 13.74 -27.02
C GLN A 57 7.72 13.98 -25.71
N PHE A 58 8.93 13.43 -25.54
CA PHE A 58 9.72 13.64 -24.31
C PHE A 58 10.02 15.12 -24.03
N GLY A 59 10.13 15.95 -25.06
CA GLY A 59 10.32 17.40 -24.92
C GLY A 59 9.02 18.22 -24.79
N ALA A 60 7.85 17.60 -24.98
CA ALA A 60 6.56 18.29 -25.05
C ALA A 60 5.89 18.53 -23.68
N LEU A 61 6.51 18.08 -22.57
CA LEU A 61 5.95 18.23 -21.23
C LEU A 61 5.89 19.70 -20.81
N SER A 62 4.70 20.14 -20.45
CA SER A 62 4.50 21.46 -19.84
C SER A 62 5.09 21.52 -18.43
N GLY A 63 5.33 22.73 -17.91
CA GLY A 63 5.76 22.90 -16.51
C GLY A 63 4.76 22.31 -15.51
N LYS A 64 3.47 22.27 -15.83
CA LYS A 64 2.43 21.62 -15.00
C LYS A 64 2.58 20.10 -14.99
N ASN A 65 2.82 19.47 -16.15
CA ASN A 65 3.05 18.02 -16.22
C ASN A 65 4.27 17.64 -15.36
N TRP A 66 5.39 18.35 -15.51
CA TRP A 66 6.58 18.14 -14.69
C TRP A 66 6.30 18.24 -13.21
N LEU A 67 5.63 19.31 -12.78
CA LEU A 67 5.30 19.52 -11.38
C LEU A 67 4.50 18.34 -10.81
N PHE A 68 3.42 17.95 -11.47
CA PHE A 68 2.54 16.91 -10.95
C PHE A 68 3.12 15.50 -11.06
N LEU A 69 3.92 15.20 -12.09
CA LEU A 69 4.63 13.92 -12.20
C LEU A 69 5.70 13.78 -11.11
N VAL A 70 6.45 14.86 -10.83
CA VAL A 70 7.43 14.88 -9.72
C VAL A 70 6.72 14.73 -8.38
N LEU A 71 5.62 15.47 -8.14
CA LEU A 71 4.84 15.35 -6.91
C LEU A 71 4.25 13.93 -6.74
N SER A 72 3.76 13.32 -7.81
CA SER A 72 3.27 11.94 -7.81
C SER A 72 4.38 10.94 -7.47
N GLY A 73 5.56 11.10 -8.05
CA GLY A 73 6.73 10.27 -7.77
C GLY A 73 7.18 10.39 -6.31
N LEU A 74 7.32 11.63 -5.82
CA LEU A 74 7.67 11.89 -4.41
C LEU A 74 6.62 11.35 -3.44
N ALA A 75 5.33 11.57 -3.72
CA ALA A 75 4.23 11.05 -2.91
C ALA A 75 4.30 9.52 -2.82
N THR A 76 4.63 8.82 -3.92
CA THR A 76 4.84 7.37 -3.92
C THR A 76 5.98 6.97 -2.98
N GLY A 77 7.13 7.63 -3.12
CA GLY A 77 8.30 7.33 -2.29
C GLY A 77 8.04 7.57 -0.80
N ILE A 78 7.38 8.69 -0.46
CA ILE A 78 7.00 9.05 0.91
C ILE A 78 5.97 8.05 1.46
N SER A 79 4.95 7.68 0.68
CA SER A 79 3.98 6.66 1.06
C SER A 79 4.66 5.35 1.43
N TRP A 80 5.60 4.88 0.61
CA TRP A 80 6.36 3.65 0.90
C TRP A 80 7.21 3.75 2.17
N LEU A 81 7.83 4.91 2.41
CA LEU A 81 8.61 5.13 3.62
C LEU A 81 7.74 4.98 4.88
N PHE A 82 6.57 5.60 4.89
CA PHE A 82 5.61 5.47 5.98
C PHE A 82 5.03 4.07 6.09
N TYR A 83 4.70 3.42 4.97
CA TYR A 83 4.21 2.06 4.94
C TYR A 83 5.19 1.06 5.58
N PHE A 84 6.46 1.10 5.15
CA PHE A 84 7.49 0.24 5.73
C PHE A 84 7.82 0.61 7.17
N GLY A 85 7.74 1.89 7.53
CA GLY A 85 7.82 2.34 8.92
C GLY A 85 6.71 1.76 9.79
N ALA A 86 5.47 1.77 9.29
CA ALA A 86 4.32 1.16 9.96
C ALA A 86 4.49 -0.36 10.11
N LEU A 87 4.98 -1.04 9.07
CA LEU A 87 5.21 -2.49 9.10
C LEU A 87 6.31 -2.92 10.07
N LYS A 88 7.28 -2.06 10.34
CA LYS A 88 8.33 -2.34 11.36
C LYS A 88 7.79 -2.36 12.78
N GLU A 89 6.81 -1.51 13.07
CA GLU A 89 6.28 -1.30 14.41
C GLU A 89 4.91 -1.95 14.62
N GLY A 90 4.20 -2.30 13.55
CA GLY A 90 2.84 -2.86 13.56
C GLY A 90 2.71 -4.18 12.83
N ASP A 91 1.60 -4.89 13.10
CA ASP A 91 1.26 -6.13 12.41
C ASP A 91 0.83 -5.83 10.96
N VAL A 92 1.31 -6.60 9.99
CA VAL A 92 0.96 -6.47 8.57
C VAL A 92 -0.56 -6.48 8.36
N ASN A 93 -1.26 -7.39 9.06
CA ASN A 93 -2.71 -7.54 9.00
C ASN A 93 -3.50 -6.32 9.50
N LYS A 94 -2.85 -5.39 10.20
CA LYS A 94 -3.46 -4.12 10.68
C LYS A 94 -3.03 -2.94 9.81
N VAL A 95 -1.78 -2.93 9.37
CA VAL A 95 -1.21 -1.85 8.55
C VAL A 95 -1.78 -1.87 7.14
N ALA A 96 -1.82 -3.03 6.49
CA ALA A 96 -2.24 -3.15 5.11
C ALA A 96 -3.67 -2.63 4.83
N PRO A 97 -4.70 -2.92 5.65
CA PRO A 97 -6.04 -2.37 5.43
C PRO A 97 -6.13 -0.86 5.62
N ILE A 98 -5.37 -0.27 6.55
CA ILE A 98 -5.33 1.20 6.70
C ILE A 98 -4.71 1.82 5.45
N ASP A 99 -3.61 1.28 4.95
CA ASP A 99 -3.01 1.72 3.70
C ASP A 99 -3.98 1.58 2.51
N LYS A 100 -4.72 0.46 2.43
CA LYS A 100 -5.71 0.23 1.37
C LYS A 100 -6.94 1.14 1.47
N SER A 101 -7.24 1.72 2.64
CA SER A 101 -8.29 2.73 2.77
C SER A 101 -7.98 4.04 2.03
N SER A 102 -6.74 4.20 1.52
CA SER A 102 -6.34 5.32 0.66
C SER A 102 -7.25 5.53 -0.55
N PHE A 103 -7.94 4.48 -1.03
CA PHE A 103 -8.86 4.61 -2.16
C PHE A 103 -10.04 5.56 -1.86
N VAL A 104 -10.53 5.58 -0.61
CA VAL A 104 -11.62 6.50 -0.23
C VAL A 104 -11.14 7.94 -0.28
N LEU A 105 -9.92 8.19 0.22
CA LEU A 105 -9.31 9.51 0.13
C LEU A 105 -9.07 9.91 -1.34
N SER A 106 -8.61 8.98 -2.19
CA SER A 106 -8.48 9.23 -3.62
C SER A 106 -9.81 9.56 -4.27
N ALA A 107 -10.89 8.82 -3.94
CA ALA A 107 -12.22 9.06 -4.48
C ALA A 107 -12.77 10.42 -4.06
N ILE A 108 -12.58 10.83 -2.80
CA ILE A 108 -12.95 12.17 -2.31
C ILE A 108 -12.17 13.25 -3.08
N LEU A 109 -10.86 13.06 -3.26
CA LEU A 109 -10.04 14.00 -4.03
C LEU A 109 -10.50 14.08 -5.49
N PHE A 110 -10.84 12.96 -6.14
CA PHE A 110 -11.37 12.96 -7.49
C PHE A 110 -12.73 13.66 -7.58
N LEU A 111 -13.61 13.50 -6.60
CA LEU A 111 -14.87 14.25 -6.53
C LEU A 111 -14.65 15.76 -6.40
N ILE A 112 -13.61 16.19 -5.67
CA ILE A 112 -13.32 17.62 -5.49
C ILE A 112 -12.70 18.23 -6.77
N PHE A 113 -11.73 17.54 -7.38
CA PHE A 113 -10.93 18.10 -8.48
C PHE A 113 -11.44 17.73 -9.88
N PHE A 114 -12.24 16.66 -10.01
CA PHE A 114 -12.76 16.12 -11.27
C PHE A 114 -14.24 15.79 -11.13
N PHE A 115 -15.01 16.75 -10.59
CA PHE A 115 -16.42 16.53 -10.29
C PHE A 115 -17.22 16.11 -11.52
N ASP A 116 -17.09 16.83 -12.63
CA ASP A 116 -17.82 16.55 -13.87
C ASP A 116 -17.45 15.19 -14.48
N ASP A 117 -16.14 14.86 -14.53
CA ASP A 117 -15.66 13.56 -15.02
C ASP A 117 -16.13 12.41 -14.12
N THR A 118 -16.28 12.67 -12.80
CA THR A 118 -16.60 11.66 -11.79
C THR A 118 -18.09 11.43 -11.67
N THR A 119 -18.91 12.50 -11.82
CA THR A 119 -20.35 12.49 -11.55
C THR A 119 -21.21 12.57 -12.82
N LYS A 120 -20.60 12.54 -14.00
CA LYS A 120 -21.30 12.74 -15.29
C LYS A 120 -22.13 14.04 -15.31
N GLY A 121 -21.52 15.13 -14.87
CA GLY A 121 -22.17 16.45 -14.85
C GLY A 121 -23.10 16.68 -13.65
N GLY A 122 -22.90 15.98 -12.54
CA GLY A 122 -23.68 16.21 -11.31
C GLY A 122 -24.95 15.38 -11.19
N ASP A 123 -25.07 14.28 -11.94
CA ASP A 123 -26.20 13.37 -11.82
C ASP A 123 -26.33 12.80 -10.40
N THR A 124 -27.48 13.07 -9.77
CA THR A 124 -27.76 12.68 -8.38
C THR A 124 -27.67 11.17 -8.17
N LEU A 125 -28.09 10.37 -9.14
CA LEU A 125 -28.04 8.92 -9.07
C LEU A 125 -26.58 8.44 -9.03
N THR A 126 -25.74 9.00 -9.91
CA THR A 126 -24.30 8.70 -9.95
C THR A 126 -23.61 9.05 -8.62
N ILE A 127 -23.92 10.21 -8.04
CA ILE A 127 -23.37 10.62 -6.73
C ILE A 127 -23.80 9.64 -5.63
N CYS A 128 -25.09 9.28 -5.56
CA CYS A 128 -25.58 8.31 -4.56
C CYS A 128 -24.88 6.94 -4.71
N MET A 129 -24.69 6.47 -5.94
CA MET A 129 -24.02 5.20 -6.20
C MET A 129 -22.54 5.24 -5.88
N LEU A 130 -21.85 6.34 -6.12
CA LEU A 130 -20.46 6.55 -5.68
C LEU A 130 -20.36 6.50 -4.16
N CYS A 131 -21.24 7.21 -3.44
CA CYS A 131 -21.26 7.17 -1.98
C CYS A 131 -21.52 5.74 -1.44
N LEU A 132 -22.50 5.04 -2.01
CA LEU A 132 -22.79 3.65 -1.64
C LEU A 132 -21.60 2.72 -1.87
N THR A 133 -20.94 2.87 -3.02
CA THR A 133 -19.73 2.11 -3.36
C THR A 133 -18.61 2.36 -2.33
N MET A 134 -18.36 3.63 -1.97
CA MET A 134 -17.35 3.97 -0.96
C MET A 134 -17.67 3.33 0.40
N VAL A 135 -18.92 3.36 0.84
CA VAL A 135 -19.36 2.74 2.09
C VAL A 135 -19.16 1.22 2.06
N LEU A 136 -19.58 0.56 0.97
CA LEU A 136 -19.41 -0.90 0.81
C LEU A 136 -17.93 -1.30 0.79
N MET A 137 -17.09 -0.56 0.08
CA MET A 137 -15.66 -0.85 0.01
C MET A 137 -14.97 -0.61 1.36
N LEU A 138 -15.33 0.44 2.11
CA LEU A 138 -14.85 0.67 3.47
C LEU A 138 -15.28 -0.45 4.41
N ALA A 139 -16.57 -0.80 4.41
CA ALA A 139 -17.10 -1.87 5.25
C ALA A 139 -16.42 -3.21 4.92
N GLY A 140 -16.23 -3.53 3.63
CA GLY A 140 -15.52 -4.71 3.17
C GLY A 140 -14.07 -4.73 3.67
N THR A 141 -13.34 -3.63 3.50
CA THR A 141 -11.96 -3.50 3.98
C THR A 141 -11.88 -3.65 5.51
N PHE A 142 -12.81 -3.05 6.25
CA PHE A 142 -12.88 -3.16 7.72
C PHE A 142 -13.17 -4.59 8.19
N LEU A 143 -14.03 -5.32 7.49
CA LEU A 143 -14.32 -6.72 7.78
C LEU A 143 -13.14 -7.65 7.49
N MET A 144 -12.31 -7.31 6.52
CA MET A 144 -11.06 -8.04 6.23
C MET A 144 -10.00 -7.85 7.32
N LEU A 145 -10.09 -6.78 8.14
CA LEU A 145 -9.24 -6.59 9.30
C LEU A 145 -9.40 -7.75 10.29
N PRO A 146 -8.31 -8.38 10.74
CA PRO A 146 -8.41 -9.33 11.84
C PRO A 146 -9.01 -8.64 13.06
N LYS A 147 -9.87 -9.37 13.82
CA LYS A 147 -10.42 -8.85 15.06
C LYS A 147 -9.28 -8.27 15.91
N PHE A 148 -9.40 -7.02 16.32
CA PHE A 148 -8.57 -6.45 17.38
C PHE A 148 -8.77 -7.36 18.61
N SER A 149 -7.86 -8.31 18.82
CA SER A 149 -7.97 -9.23 19.93
C SER A 149 -7.56 -8.51 21.20
N ILE A 150 -8.54 -7.97 21.91
CA ILE A 150 -8.41 -7.55 23.32
C ILE A 150 -7.86 -8.70 24.18
N SER A 151 -8.00 -9.95 23.70
CA SER A 151 -7.49 -11.17 24.33
C SER A 151 -5.95 -11.21 24.47
N LYS A 152 -5.17 -10.57 23.56
CA LYS A 152 -3.70 -10.49 23.74
C LYS A 152 -3.33 -9.59 24.92
N LYS A 153 -4.11 -8.52 25.16
CA LYS A 153 -3.92 -7.64 26.32
C LYS A 153 -4.24 -8.39 27.63
N LYS A 154 -5.23 -9.32 27.60
CA LYS A 154 -5.58 -10.14 28.76
C LYS A 154 -4.51 -11.20 29.04
N LYS A 155 -3.93 -11.85 28.01
CA LYS A 155 -2.83 -12.80 28.17
C LYS A 155 -1.51 -12.13 28.60
N SER A 156 -1.20 -10.96 28.06
CA SER A 156 -0.02 -10.17 28.48
C SER A 156 -0.18 -9.70 29.93
N ASN A 157 -1.36 -9.20 30.29
CA ASN A 157 -1.64 -8.81 31.70
C ASN A 157 -1.67 -10.01 32.65
N GLU A 158 -2.11 -11.18 32.22
CA GLU A 158 -2.09 -12.41 33.00
C GLU A 158 -0.66 -12.94 33.18
N GLN A 159 0.15 -12.86 32.14
CA GLN A 159 1.58 -13.24 32.18
C GLN A 159 2.39 -12.25 33.03
N SER A 160 2.09 -10.96 32.98
CA SER A 160 2.70 -9.94 33.84
C SER A 160 2.25 -10.12 35.30
N ARG A 161 0.98 -10.47 35.57
CA ARG A 161 0.50 -10.81 36.90
C ARG A 161 1.17 -12.05 37.48
N ASN A 162 1.27 -13.13 36.71
CA ASN A 162 1.93 -14.35 37.16
C ASN A 162 3.43 -14.13 37.39
N LEU A 163 4.06 -13.24 36.59
CA LEU A 163 5.47 -12.86 36.82
C LEU A 163 5.61 -12.02 38.09
N GLN A 164 4.70 -11.08 38.35
CA GLN A 164 4.68 -10.29 39.58
C GLN A 164 4.42 -11.17 40.82
N GLU A 165 3.51 -12.11 40.71
CA GLU A 165 3.20 -13.04 41.79
C GLU A 165 4.40 -13.96 42.12
N ASN A 166 5.10 -14.45 41.11
CA ASN A 166 6.32 -15.21 41.26
C ASN A 166 7.48 -14.39 41.83
N LEU A 167 7.61 -13.11 41.44
CA LEU A 167 8.60 -12.19 41.97
C LEU A 167 8.29 -11.80 43.42
N GLN A 168 6.99 -11.60 43.80
CA GLN A 168 6.58 -11.36 45.17
C GLN A 168 6.85 -12.56 46.07
N ASN A 169 6.59 -13.79 45.61
CA ASN A 169 6.87 -15.01 46.34
C ASN A 169 8.40 -15.25 46.53
N TYR A 170 9.22 -14.85 45.54
CA TYR A 170 10.66 -14.88 45.63
C TYR A 170 11.23 -13.80 46.56
N ALA A 171 10.58 -12.62 46.58
CA ALA A 171 10.93 -11.50 47.47
C ALA A 171 10.59 -11.78 48.94
N ALA A 172 9.52 -12.52 49.21
CA ALA A 172 9.14 -12.88 50.57
C ALA A 172 10.17 -13.79 51.30
N THR A 173 11.13 -14.34 50.56
CA THR A 173 12.20 -15.21 51.12
C THR A 173 13.54 -14.48 51.34
N GLN A 174 13.61 -13.12 51.13
CA GLN A 174 14.84 -12.33 51.25
C GLN A 174 14.77 -11.28 52.38
N PRO A 175 15.90 -10.78 52.94
CA PRO A 175 15.95 -9.78 54.00
C PRO A 175 15.32 -8.41 53.57
N ALA A 176 14.64 -7.73 54.51
CA ALA A 176 13.78 -6.57 54.29
C ALA A 176 14.46 -5.35 53.63
N ASP A 177 15.76 -5.13 53.87
CA ASP A 177 16.46 -3.95 53.32
C ASP A 177 16.78 -4.02 51.83
N ALA A 178 16.81 -5.22 51.25
CA ALA A 178 17.02 -5.45 49.81
C ALA A 178 15.71 -5.42 49.00
N GLN A 179 14.56 -5.50 49.65
CA GLN A 179 13.24 -5.59 49.03
C GLN A 179 12.73 -4.23 48.51
N ASN A 180 12.91 -3.15 49.27
CA ASN A 180 12.38 -1.84 48.89
C ASN A 180 13.12 -1.25 47.67
N ALA A 181 14.42 -1.31 47.60
CA ALA A 181 15.20 -0.83 46.47
C ALA A 181 14.93 -1.59 45.15
N ARG A 182 14.61 -2.91 45.23
CA ARG A 182 14.28 -3.73 44.06
C ARG A 182 12.85 -3.54 43.58
N ASN A 183 11.89 -3.34 44.49
CA ASN A 183 10.49 -3.08 44.13
C ASN A 183 10.35 -1.73 43.41
N ASP A 184 11.07 -0.70 43.83
CA ASP A 184 11.07 0.61 43.16
C ASP A 184 11.73 0.53 41.77
N THR A 185 12.78 -0.27 41.63
CA THR A 185 13.47 -0.49 40.35
C THR A 185 12.62 -1.34 39.39
N ALA A 186 11.96 -2.40 39.88
CA ALA A 186 11.07 -3.24 39.08
C ALA A 186 9.84 -2.46 38.60
N ASN A 187 9.21 -1.68 39.49
CA ASN A 187 8.05 -0.85 39.15
C ASN A 187 8.39 0.27 38.14
N THR A 188 9.58 0.84 38.21
CA THR A 188 10.04 1.85 37.23
C THR A 188 10.38 1.22 35.88
N ILE A 189 10.95 0.03 35.84
CA ILE A 189 11.26 -0.71 34.60
C ILE A 189 9.98 -1.16 33.92
N ASP A 190 8.99 -1.69 34.66
CA ASP A 190 7.70 -2.12 34.11
C ASP A 190 6.86 -0.92 33.62
N ALA A 191 6.85 0.19 34.35
CA ALA A 191 6.18 1.41 33.91
C ALA A 191 6.82 1.99 32.63
N ALA A 192 8.14 1.98 32.54
CA ALA A 192 8.86 2.43 31.36
C ALA A 192 8.65 1.48 30.15
N ALA A 193 8.59 0.16 30.37
CA ALA A 193 8.30 -0.82 29.36
C ALA A 193 6.87 -0.71 28.83
N LEU A 194 5.88 -0.52 29.72
CA LEU A 194 4.48 -0.30 29.36
C LEU A 194 4.29 1.00 28.58
N GLN A 195 4.97 2.08 28.98
CA GLN A 195 4.94 3.35 28.24
C GLN A 195 5.64 3.24 26.88
N ALA A 196 6.72 2.47 26.76
CA ALA A 196 7.40 2.20 25.51
C ALA A 196 6.53 1.36 24.55
N GLU A 197 5.82 0.34 25.06
CA GLU A 197 4.87 -0.46 24.26
C GLU A 197 3.66 0.37 23.83
N GLU A 198 3.12 1.23 24.69
CA GLU A 198 2.01 2.12 24.34
C GLU A 198 2.43 3.19 23.32
N LYS A 199 3.64 3.73 23.44
CA LYS A 199 4.22 4.68 22.48
C LYS A 199 4.52 4.02 21.12
N LYS A 200 4.97 2.77 21.13
CA LYS A 200 5.16 1.94 19.94
C LYS A 200 3.83 1.59 19.28
N SER A 201 2.78 1.32 20.09
CA SER A 201 1.42 1.04 19.62
C SER A 201 0.76 2.21 18.89
N LYS A 202 1.12 3.47 19.16
CA LYS A 202 0.52 4.64 18.51
C LYS A 202 1.25 5.07 17.24
N LYS A 203 2.57 4.87 17.16
CA LYS A 203 3.38 5.32 16.03
C LYS A 203 3.05 4.61 14.72
N TRP A 204 2.84 3.29 14.73
CA TRP A 204 2.54 2.54 13.50
C TRP A 204 1.21 2.98 12.88
N VAL A 205 0.22 3.36 13.70
CA VAL A 205 -1.07 3.87 13.19
C VAL A 205 -0.88 5.18 12.44
N ILE A 206 -0.10 6.11 13.04
CA ILE A 206 0.21 7.40 12.40
C ILE A 206 0.92 7.17 11.06
N TYR A 207 1.90 6.29 11.03
CA TYR A 207 2.62 5.94 9.80
C TYR A 207 1.70 5.29 8.76
N ALA A 208 0.81 4.39 9.16
CA ALA A 208 -0.16 3.76 8.25
C ALA A 208 -1.15 4.80 7.67
N VAL A 209 -1.64 5.73 8.49
CA VAL A 209 -2.54 6.80 8.03
C VAL A 209 -1.80 7.75 7.08
N LEU A 210 -0.58 8.18 7.42
CA LEU A 210 0.23 9.02 6.53
C LEU A 210 0.52 8.32 5.20
N SER A 211 0.84 7.02 5.24
CA SER A 211 0.98 6.23 4.02
C SER A 211 -0.27 6.28 3.16
N ALA A 212 -1.45 6.09 3.76
CA ALA A 212 -2.73 6.13 3.04
C ALA A 212 -3.01 7.52 2.43
N VAL A 213 -2.71 8.61 3.14
CA VAL A 213 -2.86 9.98 2.63
C VAL A 213 -1.97 10.20 1.41
N PHE A 214 -0.67 9.88 1.52
CA PHE A 214 0.24 10.04 0.38
C PHE A 214 -0.11 9.11 -0.77
N ALA A 215 -0.57 7.88 -0.51
CA ALA A 215 -1.06 6.97 -1.54
C ALA A 215 -2.28 7.53 -2.29
N ALA A 216 -3.18 8.25 -1.62
CA ALA A 216 -4.29 8.93 -2.27
C ALA A 216 -3.82 10.08 -3.19
N LEU A 217 -2.84 10.86 -2.74
CA LEU A 217 -2.25 11.95 -3.53
C LEU A 217 -1.52 11.44 -4.79
N VAL A 218 -0.97 10.22 -4.74
CA VAL A 218 -0.34 9.60 -5.92
C VAL A 218 -1.29 9.55 -7.11
N SER A 219 -2.50 9.05 -6.93
CA SER A 219 -3.50 8.92 -8.01
C SER A 219 -3.96 10.28 -8.52
N LEU A 220 -4.19 11.24 -7.60
CA LEU A 220 -4.58 12.60 -7.97
C LEU A 220 -3.49 13.29 -8.82
N PHE A 221 -2.26 13.30 -8.33
CA PHE A 221 -1.15 13.94 -9.04
C PHE A 221 -0.82 13.22 -10.35
N ALA A 222 -0.98 11.89 -10.41
CA ALA A 222 -0.83 11.16 -11.66
C ALA A 222 -1.87 11.62 -12.69
N LYS A 223 -3.16 11.72 -12.35
CA LYS A 223 -4.20 12.19 -13.28
C LYS A 223 -3.93 13.63 -13.76
N LEU A 224 -3.52 14.54 -12.85
CA LEU A 224 -3.17 15.93 -13.21
C LEU A 224 -1.90 15.99 -14.07
N GLY A 225 -0.93 15.16 -13.78
CA GLY A 225 0.35 15.13 -14.49
C GLY A 225 0.28 14.49 -15.87
N LEU A 226 -0.70 13.61 -16.10
CA LEU A 226 -0.93 12.93 -17.38
C LEU A 226 -1.80 13.74 -18.36
N LYS A 227 -2.25 14.93 -17.97
CA LYS A 227 -3.08 15.75 -18.84
C LYS A 227 -2.32 16.17 -20.09
N ASP A 228 -2.90 15.91 -21.26
CA ASP A 228 -2.39 16.28 -22.58
C ASP A 228 -1.02 15.64 -22.95
N ILE A 229 -0.63 14.55 -22.28
CA ILE A 229 0.58 13.77 -22.62
C ILE A 229 0.28 12.27 -22.67
N PRO A 230 1.04 11.48 -23.45
CA PRO A 230 0.93 10.02 -23.44
C PRO A 230 1.19 9.42 -22.06
N SER A 231 0.43 8.38 -21.70
CA SER A 231 0.49 7.75 -20.39
C SER A 231 1.82 7.04 -20.10
N ASP A 232 2.47 6.51 -21.13
CA ASP A 232 3.78 5.86 -21.03
C ASP A 232 4.90 6.87 -20.78
N VAL A 233 4.88 8.04 -21.47
CA VAL A 233 5.80 9.15 -21.20
C VAL A 233 5.67 9.63 -19.75
N GLY A 234 4.45 9.87 -19.28
CA GLY A 234 4.19 10.25 -17.89
C GLY A 234 4.65 9.20 -16.90
N THR A 235 4.39 7.90 -17.19
CA THR A 235 4.85 6.78 -16.37
C THR A 235 6.38 6.74 -16.30
N PHE A 236 7.07 6.93 -17.44
CA PHE A 236 8.53 6.93 -17.50
C PHE A 236 9.12 8.01 -16.58
N TYR A 237 8.74 9.26 -16.76
CA TYR A 237 9.29 10.37 -15.97
C TYR A 237 8.98 10.25 -14.48
N ARG A 238 7.74 9.91 -14.13
CA ARG A 238 7.35 9.68 -12.74
C ARG A 238 8.18 8.57 -12.11
N THR A 239 8.41 7.47 -12.82
CA THR A 239 9.16 6.33 -12.31
C THR A 239 10.62 6.66 -12.06
N ILE A 240 11.23 7.55 -12.87
CA ILE A 240 12.58 8.07 -12.61
C ILE A 240 12.62 8.76 -11.24
N VAL A 241 11.63 9.60 -10.92
CA VAL A 241 11.56 10.27 -9.60
C VAL A 241 11.44 9.26 -8.48
N VAL A 242 10.57 8.25 -8.62
CA VAL A 242 10.43 7.16 -7.64
C VAL A 242 11.74 6.40 -7.46
N PHE A 243 12.45 6.13 -8.55
CA PHE A 243 13.73 5.42 -8.53
C PHE A 243 14.82 6.22 -7.80
N ILE A 244 14.94 7.51 -8.11
CA ILE A 244 15.90 8.41 -7.43
C ILE A 244 15.62 8.41 -5.93
N PHE A 245 14.34 8.53 -5.52
CA PHE A 245 13.94 8.53 -4.11
C PHE A 245 14.25 7.18 -3.44
N ALA A 246 13.87 6.06 -4.05
CA ALA A 246 14.12 4.72 -3.51
C ALA A 246 15.62 4.42 -3.41
N SER A 247 16.41 4.80 -4.42
CA SER A 247 17.86 4.63 -4.45
C SER A 247 18.55 5.47 -3.37
N SER A 248 18.08 6.70 -3.14
CA SER A 248 18.59 7.55 -2.06
C SER A 248 18.43 6.90 -0.69
N ILE A 249 17.29 6.24 -0.43
CA ILE A 249 17.07 5.47 0.81
C ILE A 249 18.06 4.30 0.92
N VAL A 250 18.26 3.56 -0.17
CA VAL A 250 19.21 2.42 -0.22
C VAL A 250 20.64 2.88 0.08
N LEU A 251 21.04 4.02 -0.48
CA LEU A 251 22.38 4.57 -0.27
C LEU A 251 22.57 5.05 1.18
N VAL A 252 21.61 5.82 1.72
CA VAL A 252 21.66 6.34 3.10
C VAL A 252 21.69 5.20 4.12
N LYS A 253 20.88 4.16 3.93
CA LYS A 253 20.82 2.99 4.82
C LYS A 253 21.88 1.94 4.55
N LYS A 254 22.65 2.08 3.47
CA LYS A 254 23.67 1.12 3.01
C LYS A 254 23.09 -0.29 2.77
N ASP A 255 21.83 -0.38 2.37
CA ASP A 255 21.11 -1.63 2.15
C ASP A 255 21.62 -2.42 0.93
N TYR A 256 22.48 -1.82 0.09
CA TYR A 256 23.14 -2.47 -1.04
C TYR A 256 24.21 -3.50 -0.62
N LYS A 257 24.70 -3.45 0.62
CA LYS A 257 25.77 -4.38 1.08
C LYS A 257 25.34 -5.85 1.03
N GLY A 258 24.04 -6.15 1.17
CA GLY A 258 23.49 -7.49 1.06
C GLY A 258 23.28 -8.01 -0.37
N ALA A 259 23.45 -7.16 -1.40
CA ALA A 259 23.12 -7.52 -2.78
C ALA A 259 23.91 -8.73 -3.33
N LYS A 260 25.16 -8.94 -2.86
CA LYS A 260 26.00 -10.07 -3.27
C LYS A 260 25.52 -11.45 -2.77
N GLN A 261 24.64 -11.47 -1.79
CA GLN A 261 24.11 -12.71 -1.18
C GLN A 261 22.74 -13.11 -1.74
N ILE A 262 22.21 -12.32 -2.68
CA ILE A 262 20.88 -12.55 -3.27
C ILE A 262 20.93 -13.79 -4.17
N THR A 263 20.02 -14.73 -3.95
CA THR A 263 19.93 -15.95 -4.77
C THR A 263 19.42 -15.67 -6.17
N ALA A 264 19.83 -16.48 -7.17
CA ALA A 264 19.33 -16.37 -8.54
C ALA A 264 17.78 -16.44 -8.60
N LYS A 265 17.17 -17.26 -7.75
CA LYS A 265 15.71 -17.34 -7.60
C LYS A 265 15.10 -15.98 -7.22
N SER A 266 15.66 -15.32 -6.21
CA SER A 266 15.19 -13.99 -5.78
C SER A 266 15.32 -12.95 -6.89
N TRP A 267 16.42 -12.95 -7.64
CA TRP A 267 16.59 -12.06 -8.80
C TRP A 267 15.51 -12.25 -9.85
N ILE A 268 15.22 -13.51 -10.25
CA ILE A 268 14.17 -13.83 -11.23
C ILE A 268 12.81 -13.33 -10.74
N PHE A 269 12.42 -13.65 -9.50
CA PHE A 269 11.12 -13.25 -8.96
C PHE A 269 10.99 -11.73 -8.78
N LEU A 270 12.07 -11.03 -8.40
CA LEU A 270 12.09 -9.58 -8.31
C LEU A 270 11.98 -8.92 -9.70
N THR A 271 12.65 -9.49 -10.72
CA THR A 271 12.56 -9.01 -12.10
C THR A 271 11.13 -9.19 -12.64
N LEU A 272 10.55 -10.39 -12.51
CA LEU A 272 9.17 -10.64 -12.92
C LEU A 272 8.17 -9.75 -12.17
N SER A 273 8.40 -9.53 -10.88
CA SER A 273 7.59 -8.59 -10.08
C SER A 273 7.75 -7.15 -10.56
N GLY A 274 8.94 -6.73 -11.00
CA GLY A 274 9.20 -5.43 -11.61
C GLY A 274 8.43 -5.26 -12.92
N ILE A 275 8.50 -6.25 -13.82
CA ILE A 275 7.75 -6.27 -15.08
C ILE A 275 6.24 -6.19 -14.82
N ALA A 276 5.72 -7.00 -13.89
CA ALA A 276 4.31 -6.96 -13.51
C ALA A 276 3.92 -5.59 -12.91
N THR A 277 4.81 -4.93 -12.16
CA THR A 277 4.59 -3.57 -11.65
C THR A 277 4.51 -2.56 -12.78
N GLY A 278 5.43 -2.64 -13.75
CA GLY A 278 5.42 -1.79 -14.95
C GLY A 278 4.12 -1.93 -15.72
N GLY A 279 3.71 -3.17 -15.99
CA GLY A 279 2.43 -3.47 -16.64
C GLY A 279 1.23 -2.94 -15.86
N ALA A 280 1.23 -3.08 -14.53
CA ALA A 280 0.16 -2.55 -13.69
C ALA A 280 0.03 -1.03 -13.79
N TRP A 281 1.13 -0.29 -13.69
CA TRP A 281 1.13 1.17 -13.75
C TRP A 281 0.78 1.69 -15.15
N LEU A 282 1.33 1.07 -16.20
CA LEU A 282 0.98 1.43 -17.56
C LEU A 282 -0.52 1.22 -17.79
N CYS A 283 -1.07 0.05 -17.47
CA CYS A 283 -2.50 -0.21 -17.60
C CYS A 283 -3.36 0.79 -16.81
N GLU A 284 -2.99 1.09 -15.54
CA GLU A 284 -3.72 2.03 -14.70
C GLU A 284 -3.70 3.44 -15.28
N TYR A 285 -2.55 3.92 -15.78
CA TYR A 285 -2.44 5.28 -16.30
C TYR A 285 -3.07 5.44 -17.67
N TYR A 286 -2.96 4.43 -18.54
CA TYR A 286 -3.73 4.41 -19.78
C TYR A 286 -5.24 4.45 -19.49
N ALA A 287 -5.71 3.66 -18.49
CA ALA A 287 -7.10 3.72 -18.08
C ALA A 287 -7.51 5.09 -17.54
N LEU A 288 -6.68 5.70 -16.67
CA LEU A 288 -6.95 7.04 -16.10
C LEU A 288 -6.94 8.16 -17.15
N ASN A 289 -6.15 8.01 -18.20
CA ASN A 289 -6.02 9.00 -19.27
C ASN A 289 -7.00 8.77 -20.43
N TRP A 290 -7.79 7.70 -20.39
CA TRP A 290 -8.80 7.41 -21.40
C TRP A 290 -9.94 8.43 -21.31
N GLY A 291 -10.35 9.01 -22.45
CA GLY A 291 -11.22 10.20 -22.49
C GLY A 291 -12.58 10.08 -21.79
N ASP A 292 -13.18 8.88 -21.79
CA ASP A 292 -14.47 8.57 -21.16
C ASP A 292 -14.35 7.80 -19.83
N ALA A 293 -13.13 7.68 -19.29
CA ALA A 293 -12.90 6.95 -18.07
C ALA A 293 -13.29 7.74 -16.81
N ASN A 294 -14.08 7.12 -15.94
CA ASN A 294 -14.33 7.64 -14.61
C ASN A 294 -13.11 7.36 -13.69
N PRO A 295 -12.42 8.38 -13.16
CA PRO A 295 -11.21 8.20 -12.36
C PRO A 295 -11.44 7.39 -11.08
N VAL A 296 -12.63 7.53 -10.46
CA VAL A 296 -12.99 6.76 -9.27
C VAL A 296 -13.19 5.29 -9.63
N ALA A 297 -13.87 5.02 -10.76
CA ALA A 297 -14.08 3.65 -11.23
C ALA A 297 -12.76 2.94 -11.55
N VAL A 298 -11.83 3.60 -12.25
CA VAL A 298 -10.49 3.05 -12.53
C VAL A 298 -9.78 2.67 -11.21
N ASN A 299 -9.78 3.58 -10.23
CA ASN A 299 -9.17 3.34 -8.93
C ASN A 299 -9.86 2.19 -8.17
N CYS A 300 -11.20 2.12 -8.21
CA CYS A 300 -11.97 1.03 -7.58
C CYS A 300 -11.67 -0.32 -8.23
N ILE A 301 -11.64 -0.39 -9.57
CA ILE A 301 -11.30 -1.62 -10.30
C ILE A 301 -9.89 -2.09 -9.95
N GLY A 302 -8.94 -1.18 -9.80
CA GLY A 302 -7.59 -1.51 -9.34
C GLY A 302 -7.57 -2.24 -7.99
N LYS A 303 -8.58 -2.03 -7.11
CA LYS A 303 -8.71 -2.74 -5.82
C LYS A 303 -9.14 -4.21 -5.99
N LEU A 304 -9.65 -4.64 -7.15
CA LEU A 304 -9.85 -6.07 -7.44
C LEU A 304 -8.54 -6.86 -7.33
N SER A 305 -7.40 -6.19 -7.43
CA SER A 305 -6.10 -6.81 -7.16
C SER A 305 -6.04 -7.49 -5.79
N ILE A 306 -6.79 -7.00 -4.79
CA ILE A 306 -6.85 -7.61 -3.45
C ILE A 306 -7.49 -9.01 -3.54
N LEU A 307 -8.59 -9.14 -4.30
CA LEU A 307 -9.29 -10.41 -4.52
C LEU A 307 -8.34 -11.44 -5.15
N LEU A 308 -7.74 -11.02 -6.26
CA LEU A 308 -6.82 -11.87 -7.00
C LEU A 308 -5.58 -12.21 -6.18
N THR A 309 -5.03 -11.25 -5.42
CA THR A 309 -3.89 -11.49 -4.53
C THR A 309 -4.24 -12.51 -3.44
N MET A 310 -5.43 -12.39 -2.82
CA MET A 310 -5.89 -13.36 -1.83
C MET A 310 -6.08 -14.74 -2.46
N PHE A 311 -6.75 -14.82 -3.60
CA PHE A 311 -6.94 -16.07 -4.31
C PHE A 311 -5.60 -16.73 -4.67
N LEU A 312 -4.66 -15.98 -5.22
CA LEU A 312 -3.32 -16.47 -5.55
C LEU A 312 -2.52 -16.85 -4.30
N SER A 313 -2.65 -16.09 -3.21
CA SER A 313 -2.01 -16.43 -1.93
C SER A 313 -2.54 -17.75 -1.36
N TRP A 314 -3.86 -18.00 -1.48
CA TRP A 314 -4.44 -19.29 -1.11
C TRP A 314 -3.90 -20.42 -1.99
N LEU A 315 -3.89 -20.22 -3.31
CA LEU A 315 -3.47 -21.25 -4.26
C LEU A 315 -1.98 -21.58 -4.14
N ILE A 316 -1.11 -20.55 -4.05
CA ILE A 316 0.35 -20.69 -4.10
C ILE A 316 0.94 -20.89 -2.70
N MET A 317 0.47 -20.11 -1.72
CA MET A 317 1.02 -20.07 -0.37
C MET A 317 0.21 -20.90 0.63
N LYS A 318 -0.95 -21.45 0.22
CA LYS A 318 -1.88 -22.27 1.04
C LYS A 318 -2.34 -21.52 2.30
N GLU A 319 -2.46 -20.19 2.24
CA GLU A 319 -2.97 -19.38 3.36
C GLU A 319 -4.46 -19.65 3.55
N LYS A 320 -4.90 -19.79 4.81
CA LYS A 320 -6.31 -20.07 5.15
C LYS A 320 -7.10 -18.76 5.26
N PHE A 321 -8.30 -18.72 4.68
CA PHE A 321 -9.23 -17.62 4.86
C PHE A 321 -10.09 -17.79 6.10
N THR A 322 -10.46 -16.65 6.71
CA THR A 322 -11.53 -16.63 7.71
C THR A 322 -12.86 -16.31 7.02
N ALA A 323 -13.99 -16.85 7.53
CA ALA A 323 -15.32 -16.53 7.02
C ALA A 323 -15.58 -15.02 6.98
N ARG A 324 -15.09 -14.29 7.97
CA ARG A 324 -15.17 -12.82 8.04
C ARG A 324 -14.43 -12.13 6.88
N SER A 325 -13.26 -12.63 6.52
CA SER A 325 -12.48 -12.12 5.38
C SER A 325 -13.21 -12.36 4.06
N LEU A 326 -13.89 -13.50 3.91
CA LEU A 326 -14.71 -13.78 2.71
C LEU A 326 -15.92 -12.86 2.60
N VAL A 327 -16.61 -12.56 3.70
CA VAL A 327 -17.72 -11.60 3.71
C VAL A 327 -17.22 -10.20 3.34
N GLY A 328 -16.08 -9.75 3.91
CA GLY A 328 -15.47 -8.47 3.55
C GLY A 328 -15.08 -8.39 2.08
N LEU A 329 -14.57 -9.50 1.54
CA LEU A 329 -14.25 -9.66 0.13
C LEU A 329 -15.50 -9.53 -0.75
N GLY A 330 -16.61 -10.16 -0.37
CA GLY A 330 -17.90 -10.08 -1.06
C GLY A 330 -18.44 -8.65 -1.13
N LEU A 331 -18.39 -7.91 0.00
CA LEU A 331 -18.81 -6.50 0.05
C LEU A 331 -17.93 -5.61 -0.85
N LEU A 332 -16.62 -5.83 -0.84
CA LEU A 332 -15.69 -5.10 -1.68
C LEU A 332 -15.98 -5.35 -3.17
N THR A 333 -16.22 -6.61 -3.55
CA THR A 333 -16.58 -6.99 -4.93
C THR A 333 -17.92 -6.37 -5.35
N ALA A 334 -18.92 -6.40 -4.46
CA ALA A 334 -20.22 -5.78 -4.72
C ALA A 334 -20.08 -4.27 -4.96
N GLY A 335 -19.29 -3.57 -4.13
CA GLY A 335 -19.01 -2.15 -4.32
C GLY A 335 -18.34 -1.85 -5.66
N ILE A 336 -17.34 -2.65 -6.06
CA ILE A 336 -16.67 -2.50 -7.36
C ILE A 336 -17.65 -2.79 -8.51
N GLY A 337 -18.48 -3.84 -8.40
CA GLY A 337 -19.49 -4.18 -9.40
C GLY A 337 -20.50 -3.05 -9.62
N LEU A 338 -20.94 -2.40 -8.55
CA LEU A 338 -21.82 -1.24 -8.62
C LEU A 338 -21.17 -0.10 -9.40
N ILE A 339 -19.93 0.29 -9.09
CA ILE A 339 -19.29 1.41 -9.77
C ILE A 339 -19.04 1.11 -11.25
N ILE A 340 -18.70 -0.14 -11.61
CA ILE A 340 -18.55 -0.54 -13.00
C ILE A 340 -19.90 -0.42 -13.72
N GLY A 341 -20.99 -0.94 -13.14
CA GLY A 341 -22.31 -0.92 -13.74
C GLY A 341 -22.88 0.49 -13.97
N PHE A 342 -22.47 1.47 -13.13
CA PHE A 342 -22.90 2.87 -13.28
C PHE A 342 -21.92 3.73 -14.10
N SER A 343 -20.67 3.32 -14.21
CA SER A 343 -19.66 4.05 -14.99
C SER A 343 -19.68 3.70 -16.48
N LEU A 344 -20.31 2.59 -16.84
CA LEU A 344 -20.55 2.15 -18.21
C LEU A 344 -21.84 2.75 -18.75
#